data_b271eda69f53cec7a0bffb97a102969e
#
_entry.id   b271eda69f53cec7a0bffb97a102969e
#
_cell.length_a   1.000
_cell.length_b   1.000
_cell.length_c   1.000
_cell.angle_alpha   90.00
_cell.angle_beta   90.00
_cell.angle_gamma   90.00
#
_symmetry.space_group_name_H-M   'P 1'
#
loop_
_entity.id
_entity.type
_entity.pdbx_description
1 polymer ?
#
loop_
_entity_poly.entity_id
_entity_poly.type
_entity_poly.pdbx_seq_one_letter_code
_entity_poly.pdbx_strand_id
1 'polypeptide(L)'
;MHETKAGLNESAYRPLKEGEVYQPYVSGEEDSLPEFTIKAVVLGILFGIIFGAANAYLGLRAGLTISTSIPVAVMTVAVFRALESTGRRGSILEANLAQTTGSASSSVASGVIFTLPALFMWGVAPDLLQMTVLAMTGGLLGILFMIPLRRFLIQREHGNLPYPE
;
A
#
# COMPACT_ATOMS: atom_id res chain seq x y z
N MET A 1 21.19 26.59 -0.98
CA MET A 1 19.93 26.92 -0.29
C MET A 1 18.82 26.75 -1.31
N HIS A 2 18.35 25.50 -1.53
CA HIS A 2 17.23 25.24 -2.44
C HIS A 2 15.93 25.42 -1.65
N GLU A 3 15.19 26.45 -1.99
CA GLU A 3 13.81 26.63 -1.51
C GLU A 3 12.99 25.41 -1.96
N THR A 4 12.56 24.64 -1.01
CA THR A 4 11.61 23.54 -1.22
C THR A 4 10.27 24.19 -1.59
N LYS A 5 9.99 24.31 -2.88
CA LYS A 5 8.66 24.70 -3.35
C LYS A 5 7.68 23.63 -2.83
N ALA A 6 6.83 24.02 -1.92
CA ALA A 6 5.75 23.18 -1.41
C ALA A 6 4.69 23.02 -2.51
N GLY A 7 4.90 22.05 -3.42
CA GLY A 7 3.96 21.72 -4.50
C GLY A 7 4.62 20.93 -5.61
N LEU A 8 3.82 20.17 -6.34
CA LEU A 8 4.24 19.50 -7.56
C LEU A 8 4.56 20.55 -8.65
N ASN A 9 5.45 20.21 -9.58
CA ASN A 9 5.78 21.05 -10.71
C ASN A 9 4.52 21.27 -11.57
N GLU A 10 4.38 22.44 -12.23
CA GLU A 10 3.24 22.73 -13.13
C GLU A 10 3.04 21.69 -14.23
N SER A 11 4.11 21.02 -14.65
CA SER A 11 4.04 19.90 -15.60
C SER A 11 3.25 18.69 -15.10
N ALA A 12 3.01 18.58 -13.79
CA ALA A 12 2.18 17.51 -13.22
C ALA A 12 0.67 17.73 -13.42
N TYR A 13 0.26 18.95 -13.79
CA TYR A 13 -1.16 19.33 -13.91
C TYR A 13 -1.60 19.63 -15.35
N ARG A 14 -0.72 19.46 -16.31
CA ARG A 14 -0.99 19.70 -17.74
C ARG A 14 -0.33 18.63 -18.62
N PRO A 15 -0.86 18.37 -19.83
CA PRO A 15 -0.18 17.50 -20.78
C PRO A 15 1.22 18.05 -21.12
N LEU A 16 2.19 17.14 -21.17
CA LEU A 16 3.57 17.49 -21.54
C LEU A 16 3.63 17.98 -22.98
N LYS A 17 4.42 19.01 -23.25
CA LYS A 17 4.71 19.47 -24.60
C LYS A 17 5.67 18.51 -25.28
N GLU A 18 5.65 18.47 -26.63
CA GLU A 18 6.61 17.67 -27.39
C GLU A 18 8.05 18.04 -27.01
N GLY A 19 8.81 17.04 -26.56
CA GLY A 19 10.19 17.20 -26.07
C GLY A 19 10.34 17.58 -24.60
N GLU A 20 9.25 17.78 -23.86
CA GLU A 20 9.29 18.05 -22.42
C GLU A 20 9.33 16.72 -21.65
N VAL A 21 10.29 16.59 -20.72
CA VAL A 21 10.40 15.43 -19.84
C VAL A 21 9.81 15.78 -18.48
N TYR A 22 8.89 14.96 -17.99
CA TYR A 22 8.31 15.11 -16.66
C TYR A 22 9.41 14.99 -15.59
N GLN A 23 9.49 15.99 -14.72
CA GLN A 23 10.37 15.94 -13.55
C GLN A 23 9.56 15.47 -12.33
N PRO A 24 9.78 14.25 -11.84
CA PRO A 24 9.10 13.75 -10.66
C PRO A 24 9.50 14.55 -9.42
N TYR A 25 8.62 14.57 -8.42
CA TYR A 25 8.85 15.24 -7.13
C TYR A 25 10.10 14.71 -6.41
N VAL A 26 10.35 13.41 -6.53
CA VAL A 26 11.59 12.76 -6.10
C VAL A 26 12.34 12.38 -7.36
N SER A 27 13.50 12.99 -7.58
CA SER A 27 14.38 12.65 -8.70
C SER A 27 14.90 11.22 -8.54
N GLY A 28 14.92 10.44 -9.63
CA GLY A 28 15.47 9.08 -9.61
C GLY A 28 16.99 9.03 -9.37
N GLU A 29 17.67 10.19 -9.43
CA GLU A 29 19.09 10.35 -9.14
C GLU A 29 19.36 10.73 -7.67
N GLU A 30 18.34 11.11 -6.90
CA GLU A 30 18.46 11.41 -5.48
C GLU A 30 18.41 10.14 -4.63
N ASP A 31 19.52 9.46 -4.48
CA ASP A 31 19.74 8.33 -3.56
C ASP A 31 19.69 8.73 -2.07
N SER A 32 19.36 10.00 -1.77
CA SER A 32 19.48 10.56 -0.43
C SER A 32 18.24 10.38 0.46
N LEU A 33 17.08 10.03 -0.12
CA LEU A 33 15.85 9.88 0.66
C LEU A 33 15.67 8.43 1.13
N PRO A 34 15.58 8.20 2.45
CA PRO A 34 15.35 6.85 2.96
C PRO A 34 13.94 6.37 2.54
N GLU A 35 13.91 5.29 1.77
CA GLU A 35 12.67 4.67 1.31
C GLU A 35 12.28 3.50 2.23
N PHE A 36 13.20 2.57 2.43
CA PHE A 36 12.97 1.36 3.20
C PHE A 36 13.58 1.47 4.59
N THR A 37 12.79 1.89 5.56
CA THR A 37 13.23 1.98 6.95
C THR A 37 12.47 1.01 7.85
N ILE A 38 13.16 0.49 8.85
CA ILE A 38 12.55 -0.40 9.85
C ILE A 38 11.36 0.30 10.54
N LYS A 39 11.45 1.61 10.75
CA LYS A 39 10.35 2.41 11.34
C LYS A 39 9.09 2.36 10.49
N ALA A 40 9.22 2.56 9.18
CA ALA A 40 8.10 2.53 8.24
C ALA A 40 7.46 1.15 8.18
N VAL A 41 8.28 0.09 8.14
CA VAL A 41 7.81 -1.30 8.14
C VAL A 41 7.07 -1.64 9.44
N VAL A 42 7.65 -1.33 10.60
CA VAL A 42 7.02 -1.61 11.90
C VAL A 42 5.71 -0.84 12.05
N LEU A 43 5.68 0.43 11.65
CA LEU A 43 4.46 1.23 11.68
C LEU A 43 3.39 0.66 10.74
N GLY A 44 3.80 0.25 9.54
CA GLY A 44 2.91 -0.39 8.57
C GLY A 44 2.34 -1.71 9.09
N ILE A 45 3.15 -2.56 9.73
CA ILE A 45 2.70 -3.81 10.36
C ILE A 45 1.72 -3.52 11.49
N LEU A 46 2.02 -2.53 12.36
CA LEU A 46 1.13 -2.15 13.47
C LEU A 46 -0.25 -1.71 12.95
N PHE A 47 -0.27 -0.82 11.98
CA PHE A 47 -1.52 -0.39 11.35
C PHE A 47 -2.20 -1.54 10.60
N GLY A 48 -1.42 -2.41 9.95
CA GLY A 48 -1.93 -3.60 9.29
C GLY A 48 -2.70 -4.52 10.25
N ILE A 49 -2.17 -4.77 11.44
CA ILE A 49 -2.84 -5.58 12.46
C ILE A 49 -4.13 -4.92 12.92
N ILE A 50 -4.09 -3.63 13.24
CA ILE A 50 -5.27 -2.90 13.75
C ILE A 50 -6.38 -2.83 12.68
N PHE A 51 -6.03 -2.37 11.49
CA PHE A 51 -7.02 -2.18 10.42
C PHE A 51 -7.43 -3.49 9.75
N GLY A 52 -6.53 -4.48 9.69
CA GLY A 52 -6.87 -5.83 9.24
C GLY A 52 -7.89 -6.49 10.14
N ALA A 53 -7.68 -6.43 11.46
CA ALA A 53 -8.64 -6.94 12.44
C ALA A 53 -9.98 -6.19 12.42
N ALA A 54 -9.95 -4.86 12.32
CA ALA A 54 -11.15 -4.04 12.19
C ALA A 54 -11.94 -4.39 10.92
N ASN A 55 -11.24 -4.55 9.79
CA ASN A 55 -11.86 -4.92 8.53
C ASN A 55 -12.44 -6.34 8.57
N ALA A 56 -11.73 -7.28 9.21
CA ALA A 56 -12.25 -8.63 9.41
C ALA A 56 -13.53 -8.63 10.26
N TYR A 57 -13.55 -7.87 11.34
CA TYR A 57 -14.74 -7.75 12.19
C TYR A 57 -15.93 -7.16 11.42
N LEU A 58 -15.71 -6.06 10.69
CA LEU A 58 -16.75 -5.42 9.89
C LEU A 58 -17.25 -6.33 8.77
N GLY A 59 -16.35 -7.01 8.08
CA GLY A 59 -16.69 -7.91 7.00
C GLY A 59 -17.56 -9.08 7.46
N LEU A 60 -17.24 -9.69 8.58
CA LEU A 60 -18.03 -10.79 9.15
C LEU A 60 -19.38 -10.32 9.73
N ARG A 61 -19.46 -9.07 10.20
CA ARG A 61 -20.70 -8.53 10.79
C ARG A 61 -21.62 -7.89 9.76
N ALA A 62 -21.09 -7.11 8.85
CA ALA A 62 -21.85 -6.28 7.92
C ALA A 62 -21.77 -6.79 6.46
N GLY A 63 -20.95 -7.78 6.17
CA GLY A 63 -20.78 -8.32 4.82
C GLY A 63 -20.07 -7.36 3.85
N LEU A 64 -19.37 -6.35 4.36
CA LEU A 64 -18.67 -5.36 3.54
C LEU A 64 -17.26 -5.10 4.08
N THR A 65 -16.38 -4.71 3.18
CA THR A 65 -14.99 -4.38 3.51
C THR A 65 -14.72 -2.91 3.20
N ILE A 66 -13.82 -2.30 3.97
CA ILE A 66 -13.43 -0.90 3.83
C ILE A 66 -12.00 -0.82 3.30
N SER A 67 -11.75 0.09 2.35
CA SER A 67 -10.39 0.43 1.97
C SER A 67 -9.70 1.17 3.10
N THR A 68 -8.64 0.58 3.64
CA THR A 68 -7.87 1.17 4.75
C THR A 68 -6.71 2.04 4.29
N SER A 69 -6.51 2.18 2.99
CA SER A 69 -5.40 2.97 2.43
C SER A 69 -5.42 4.42 2.90
N ILE A 70 -6.60 5.06 2.88
CA ILE A 70 -6.75 6.46 3.29
C ILE A 70 -6.52 6.66 4.79
N PRO A 71 -7.21 5.94 5.71
CA PRO A 71 -6.97 6.11 7.14
C PRO A 71 -5.54 5.76 7.55
N VAL A 72 -4.94 4.71 6.97
CA VAL A 72 -3.54 4.38 7.24
C VAL A 72 -2.59 5.49 6.77
N ALA A 73 -2.81 6.06 5.58
CA ALA A 73 -2.00 7.18 5.09
C ALA A 73 -2.06 8.40 6.03
N VAL A 74 -3.27 8.80 6.42
CA VAL A 74 -3.47 9.93 7.33
C VAL A 74 -2.81 9.69 8.68
N MET A 75 -2.99 8.50 9.27
CA MET A 75 -2.38 8.16 10.56
C MET A 75 -0.85 8.06 10.45
N THR A 76 -0.31 7.53 9.37
CA THR A 76 1.14 7.48 9.13
C THR A 76 1.74 8.87 9.08
N VAL A 77 1.12 9.78 8.34
CA VAL A 77 1.57 11.17 8.27
C VAL A 77 1.46 11.86 9.63
N ALA A 78 0.39 11.63 10.38
CA ALA A 78 0.21 12.18 11.73
C ALA A 78 1.29 11.68 12.69
N VAL A 79 1.61 10.39 12.67
CA VAL A 79 2.68 9.80 13.49
C VAL A 79 4.04 10.37 13.09
N PHE A 80 4.35 10.48 11.79
CA PHE A 80 5.62 11.06 11.36
C PHE A 80 5.77 12.54 11.75
N ARG A 81 4.69 13.33 11.65
CA ARG A 81 4.69 14.71 12.15
C ARG A 81 4.90 14.79 13.66
N ALA A 82 4.28 13.88 14.42
CA ALA A 82 4.50 13.82 15.86
C ALA A 82 5.94 13.43 16.22
N LEU A 83 6.55 12.51 15.44
CA LEU A 83 7.96 12.14 15.62
C LEU A 83 8.93 13.23 15.14
N GLU A 84 8.52 14.09 14.21
CA GLU A 84 9.33 15.23 13.74
C GLU A 84 9.65 16.20 14.88
N SER A 85 8.75 16.35 15.85
CA SER A 85 9.00 17.13 17.08
C SER A 85 10.17 16.58 17.90
N THR A 86 10.55 15.31 17.70
CA THR A 86 11.67 14.63 18.36
C THR A 86 12.95 14.60 17.48
N GLY A 87 12.98 15.38 16.39
CA GLY A 87 14.15 15.52 15.50
C GLY A 87 14.28 14.42 14.42
N ARG A 88 13.27 13.59 14.23
CA ARG A 88 13.25 12.52 13.21
C ARG A 88 12.20 12.83 12.14
N ARG A 89 12.63 13.46 11.06
CA ARG A 89 11.78 13.70 9.88
C ARG A 89 11.47 12.37 9.18
N GLY A 90 10.20 12.18 8.82
CA GLY A 90 9.77 11.08 7.96
C GLY A 90 9.82 11.51 6.50
N SER A 91 10.33 10.63 5.63
CA SER A 91 10.27 10.82 4.18
C SER A 91 8.87 10.49 3.65
N ILE A 92 8.49 11.11 2.52
CA ILE A 92 7.26 10.76 1.80
C ILE A 92 7.28 9.30 1.33
N LEU A 93 8.47 8.77 1.00
CA LEU A 93 8.67 7.38 0.60
C LEU A 93 8.44 6.43 1.78
N GLU A 94 8.94 6.76 2.98
CA GLU A 94 8.66 6.02 4.21
C GLU A 94 7.16 5.98 4.53
N ALA A 95 6.47 7.11 4.34
CA ALA A 95 5.02 7.19 4.55
C ALA A 95 4.25 6.31 3.56
N ASN A 96 4.67 6.30 2.30
CA ASN A 96 4.09 5.44 1.27
C ASN A 96 4.33 3.95 1.57
N LEU A 97 5.53 3.59 2.01
CA LEU A 97 5.85 2.21 2.40
C LEU A 97 4.99 1.74 3.59
N ALA A 98 4.87 2.57 4.63
CA ALA A 98 4.04 2.25 5.80
C ALA A 98 2.55 2.12 5.42
N GLN A 99 2.05 3.02 4.58
CA GLN A 99 0.67 2.98 4.08
C GLN A 99 0.42 1.73 3.23
N THR A 100 1.33 1.37 2.33
CA THR A 100 1.20 0.19 1.47
C THR A 100 1.22 -1.09 2.31
N THR A 101 2.14 -1.20 3.27
CA THR A 101 2.24 -2.35 4.17
C THR A 101 0.98 -2.51 5.03
N GLY A 102 0.46 -1.41 5.60
CA GLY A 102 -0.76 -1.43 6.40
C GLY A 102 -2.01 -1.75 5.58
N SER A 103 -2.09 -1.25 4.36
CA SER A 103 -3.20 -1.49 3.44
C SER A 103 -3.22 -2.92 2.90
N ALA A 104 -2.06 -3.55 2.69
CA ALA A 104 -1.95 -4.92 2.22
C ALA A 104 -2.63 -5.92 3.18
N SER A 105 -2.51 -5.71 4.49
CA SER A 105 -3.18 -6.54 5.50
C SER A 105 -4.71 -6.53 5.35
N SER A 106 -5.28 -5.38 5.05
CA SER A 106 -6.73 -5.25 4.82
C SER A 106 -7.19 -5.99 3.56
N SER A 107 -6.38 -6.03 2.52
CA SER A 107 -6.68 -6.77 1.29
C SER A 107 -6.68 -8.28 1.53
N VAL A 108 -5.70 -8.79 2.30
CA VAL A 108 -5.65 -10.20 2.71
C VAL A 108 -6.86 -10.54 3.58
N ALA A 109 -7.18 -9.69 4.57
CA ALA A 109 -8.35 -9.88 5.43
C ALA A 109 -9.65 -9.97 4.60
N SER A 110 -9.82 -9.12 3.59
CA SER A 110 -10.98 -9.15 2.69
C SER A 110 -11.10 -10.48 1.94
N GLY A 111 -10.01 -11.01 1.40
CA GLY A 111 -9.98 -12.31 0.75
C GLY A 111 -10.43 -13.44 1.67
N VAL A 112 -9.90 -13.46 2.89
CA VAL A 112 -10.22 -14.47 3.92
C VAL A 112 -11.69 -14.40 4.34
N ILE A 113 -12.22 -13.20 4.56
CA ILE A 113 -13.62 -12.97 5.00
C ILE A 113 -14.64 -13.55 4.02
N PHE A 114 -14.39 -13.41 2.72
CA PHE A 114 -15.34 -13.89 1.72
C PHE A 114 -15.22 -15.39 1.43
N THR A 115 -14.09 -16.01 1.71
CA THR A 115 -13.85 -17.43 1.41
C THR A 115 -14.10 -18.34 2.60
N LEU A 116 -13.73 -17.95 3.81
CA LEU A 116 -13.88 -18.78 5.01
C LEU A 116 -15.33 -19.19 5.34
N PRO A 117 -16.34 -18.30 5.25
CA PRO A 117 -17.71 -18.68 5.56
C PRO A 117 -18.21 -19.85 4.70
N ALA A 118 -17.77 -19.96 3.46
CA ALA A 118 -18.14 -21.06 2.58
C ALA A 118 -17.63 -22.41 3.12
N LEU A 119 -16.43 -22.46 3.68
CA LEU A 119 -15.88 -23.69 4.29
C LEU A 119 -16.71 -24.11 5.52
N PHE A 120 -17.10 -23.17 6.35
CA PHE A 120 -17.96 -23.46 7.50
C PHE A 120 -19.34 -23.98 7.07
N MET A 121 -19.91 -23.44 5.98
CA MET A 121 -21.19 -23.92 5.43
C MET A 121 -21.07 -25.35 4.89
N TRP A 122 -19.89 -25.76 4.42
CA TRP A 122 -19.63 -27.13 3.98
C TRP A 122 -19.28 -28.09 5.13
N GLY A 123 -19.35 -27.63 6.38
CA GLY A 123 -19.05 -28.43 7.56
C GLY A 123 -17.55 -28.63 7.82
N VAL A 124 -16.72 -27.93 7.09
CA VAL A 124 -15.26 -27.93 7.30
C VAL A 124 -14.89 -26.74 8.16
N ALA A 125 -14.47 -26.99 9.39
CA ALA A 125 -13.97 -25.93 10.28
C ALA A 125 -12.42 -26.00 10.28
N PRO A 126 -11.71 -25.19 9.47
CA PRO A 126 -10.27 -25.20 9.44
C PRO A 126 -9.70 -24.66 10.75
N ASP A 127 -8.61 -25.24 11.22
CA ASP A 127 -7.87 -24.76 12.38
C ASP A 127 -7.17 -23.42 12.09
N LEU A 128 -6.89 -22.66 13.14
CA LEU A 128 -6.24 -21.35 13.04
C LEU A 128 -4.91 -21.42 12.25
N LEU A 129 -4.13 -22.46 12.46
CA LEU A 129 -2.88 -22.69 11.74
C LEU A 129 -3.13 -22.88 10.25
N GLN A 130 -4.12 -23.68 9.88
CA GLN A 130 -4.49 -23.93 8.47
C GLN A 130 -4.94 -22.65 7.79
N MET A 131 -5.77 -21.84 8.44
CA MET A 131 -6.21 -20.55 7.93
C MET A 131 -5.05 -19.59 7.72
N THR A 132 -4.12 -19.54 8.65
CA THR A 132 -2.93 -18.68 8.56
C THR A 132 -2.03 -19.10 7.39
N VAL A 133 -1.73 -20.38 7.27
CA VAL A 133 -0.90 -20.92 6.18
C VAL A 133 -1.57 -20.67 4.82
N LEU A 134 -2.89 -20.87 4.74
CA LEU A 134 -3.65 -20.62 3.51
C LEU A 134 -3.59 -19.13 3.10
N ALA A 135 -3.80 -18.23 4.05
CA ALA A 135 -3.72 -16.78 3.81
C ALA A 135 -2.31 -16.35 3.38
N MET A 136 -1.27 -16.86 4.03
CA MET A 136 0.13 -16.59 3.66
C MET A 136 0.46 -17.12 2.26
N THR A 137 0.05 -18.33 1.94
CA THR A 137 0.27 -18.94 0.62
C THR A 137 -0.44 -18.16 -0.47
N GLY A 138 -1.69 -17.74 -0.23
CA GLY A 138 -2.45 -16.90 -1.14
C GLY A 138 -1.78 -15.55 -1.38
N GLY A 139 -1.27 -14.91 -0.34
CA GLY A 139 -0.51 -13.66 -0.44
C GLY A 139 0.78 -13.81 -1.25
N LEU A 140 1.55 -14.87 -0.99
CA LEU A 140 2.78 -15.17 -1.74
C LEU A 140 2.49 -15.45 -3.22
N LEU A 141 1.46 -16.23 -3.52
CA LEU A 141 1.03 -16.46 -4.90
C LEU A 141 0.64 -15.16 -5.61
N GLY A 142 -0.10 -14.27 -4.93
CA GLY A 142 -0.45 -12.96 -5.46
C GLY A 142 0.76 -12.13 -5.85
N ILE A 143 1.79 -12.10 -5.01
CA ILE A 143 3.06 -11.41 -5.30
C ILE A 143 3.76 -12.04 -6.50
N LEU A 144 3.87 -13.37 -6.55
CA LEU A 144 4.52 -14.08 -7.66
C LEU A 144 3.83 -13.83 -9.00
N PHE A 145 2.49 -13.78 -9.03
CA PHE A 145 1.74 -13.42 -10.23
C PHE A 145 1.88 -11.95 -10.61
N MET A 146 1.96 -11.06 -9.62
CA MET A 146 2.04 -9.62 -9.88
C MET A 146 3.37 -9.21 -10.53
N ILE A 147 4.47 -9.89 -10.24
CA ILE A 147 5.80 -9.55 -10.81
C ILE A 147 5.81 -9.61 -12.34
N PRO A 148 5.45 -10.73 -13.00
CA PRO A 148 5.42 -10.80 -14.46
C PRO A 148 4.31 -9.92 -15.05
N LEU A 149 3.15 -9.83 -14.39
CA LEU A 149 2.02 -9.06 -14.85
C LEU A 149 2.35 -7.55 -14.88
N ARG A 150 3.00 -7.04 -13.85
CA ARG A 150 3.48 -5.65 -13.79
C ARG A 150 4.45 -5.35 -14.93
N ARG A 151 5.40 -6.25 -15.20
CA ARG A 151 6.34 -6.07 -16.31
C ARG A 151 5.64 -5.99 -17.66
N PHE A 152 4.67 -6.88 -17.87
CA PHE A 152 3.92 -6.92 -19.11
C PHE A 152 3.04 -5.68 -19.26
N LEU A 153 2.17 -5.40 -18.30
CA LEU A 153 1.16 -4.33 -18.41
C LEU A 153 1.78 -2.93 -18.33
N ILE A 154 2.69 -2.69 -17.40
CA ILE A 154 3.20 -1.34 -17.14
C ILE A 154 4.38 -0.99 -18.05
N GLN A 155 5.26 -1.94 -18.36
CA GLN A 155 6.47 -1.65 -19.13
C GLN A 155 6.31 -1.90 -20.64
N ARG A 156 5.63 -2.99 -21.05
CA ARG A 156 5.51 -3.34 -22.47
C ARG A 156 4.30 -2.71 -23.15
N GLU A 157 3.16 -2.72 -22.48
CA GLU A 157 1.89 -2.27 -23.06
C GLU A 157 1.51 -0.84 -22.62
N HIS A 158 2.44 -0.09 -22.04
CA HIS A 158 2.19 1.26 -21.54
C HIS A 158 1.57 2.21 -22.56
N GLY A 159 1.97 2.11 -23.84
CA GLY A 159 1.42 2.93 -24.91
C GLY A 159 0.10 2.42 -25.53
N ASN A 160 -0.26 1.15 -25.27
CA ASN A 160 -1.42 0.50 -25.90
C ASN A 160 -2.63 0.39 -24.98
N LEU A 161 -2.42 0.48 -23.67
CA LEU A 161 -3.49 0.39 -22.68
C LEU A 161 -3.87 1.80 -22.18
N PRO A 162 -5.17 2.14 -22.18
CA PRO A 162 -5.63 3.41 -21.63
C PRO A 162 -5.55 3.36 -20.10
N TYR A 163 -4.40 3.73 -19.56
CA TYR A 163 -4.30 4.02 -18.13
C TYR A 163 -4.84 5.43 -17.87
N PRO A 164 -5.57 5.66 -16.78
CA PRO A 164 -5.88 7.00 -16.35
C PRO A 164 -4.56 7.74 -16.05
N GLU A 165 -4.34 8.85 -16.72
CA GLU A 165 -3.25 9.79 -16.49
C GLU A 165 -3.47 10.55 -15.18
#